data_931be59fba522928db5a608b04a2b51d
#
_entry.id   931be59fba522928db5a608b04a2b51d
#
_cell.length_a   1.000
_cell.length_b   1.000
_cell.length_c   1.000
_cell.angle_alpha   90.00
_cell.angle_beta   90.00
_cell.angle_gamma   90.00
#
_symmetry.space_group_name_H-M   'P 1'
#
loop_
_entity.id
_entity.type
_entity.pdbx_description
1 polymer ?
#
loop_
_entity_poly.entity_id
_entity_poly.type
_entity_poly.pdbx_seq_one_letter_code
_entity_poly.pdbx_strand_id
1 'polypeptide(L)'
;DNQHDWHIAAQMGVANYGQMTAGGWMYIGPQGIVHGTFNTLLNAGRLKLGIPQDQDLRGHLFVSSGLGGMSGAQPKAAEIAGAVSIIAEVDSSRIETRHRQGWVGHVTADIAEAYRMASQAMQRREPCSIAYHGNVVDLLEYAERERIPIELLSDQTSCHAVYEGGYCPAGL
;
A
#
# COMPACT_ATOMS: atom_id res chain seq x y z
N ASP A 1 5.37 -11.02 23.39
CA ASP A 1 5.90 -10.54 22.10
C ASP A 1 5.20 -9.25 21.72
N ASN A 2 5.89 -8.14 21.88
CA ASN A 2 5.41 -6.81 21.53
C ASN A 2 6.56 -6.00 20.88
N GLN A 3 6.26 -4.86 20.30
CA GLN A 3 7.22 -4.01 19.61
C GLN A 3 8.33 -3.51 20.55
N HIS A 4 8.02 -3.27 21.81
CA HIS A 4 9.00 -2.83 22.81
C HIS A 4 10.06 -3.90 23.08
N ASP A 5 9.64 -5.14 23.30
CA ASP A 5 10.56 -6.27 23.53
C ASP A 5 11.45 -6.52 22.30
N TRP A 6 10.89 -6.34 21.09
CA TRP A 6 11.64 -6.40 19.85
C TRP A 6 12.74 -5.35 19.76
N HIS A 7 12.42 -4.10 20.12
CA HIS A 7 13.40 -3.02 20.13
C HIS A 7 14.52 -3.25 21.13
N ILE A 8 14.19 -3.75 22.33
CA ILE A 8 15.19 -4.11 23.34
C ILE A 8 16.09 -5.24 22.82
N ALA A 9 15.50 -6.30 22.29
CA ALA A 9 16.25 -7.44 21.76
C ALA A 9 17.17 -7.04 20.59
N ALA A 10 16.72 -6.14 19.72
CA ALA A 10 17.52 -5.58 18.63
C ALA A 10 18.70 -4.74 19.16
N GLN A 11 18.45 -3.88 20.15
CA GLN A 11 19.52 -3.07 20.80
C GLN A 11 20.56 -3.93 21.48
N MET A 12 20.15 -5.05 22.07
CA MET A 12 21.04 -6.04 22.70
C MET A 12 21.77 -6.94 21.70
N GLY A 13 21.46 -6.83 20.39
CA GLY A 13 22.02 -7.70 19.36
C GLY A 13 21.52 -9.15 19.41
N VAL A 14 20.44 -9.41 20.13
CA VAL A 14 19.82 -10.75 20.28
C VAL A 14 18.84 -11.03 19.14
N ALA A 15 18.15 -10.01 18.67
CA ALA A 15 17.23 -10.11 17.54
C ALA A 15 17.71 -9.23 16.37
N ASN A 16 17.51 -9.71 15.16
CA ASN A 16 17.84 -9.00 13.95
C ASN A 16 16.63 -9.02 13.01
N TYR A 17 16.41 -7.93 12.27
CA TYR A 17 15.41 -7.90 11.20
C TYR A 17 15.88 -8.80 10.05
N GLY A 18 15.35 -10.01 10.02
CA GLY A 18 15.78 -11.06 9.09
C GLY A 18 14.99 -11.11 7.79
N GLN A 19 14.46 -10.01 7.28
CA GLN A 19 13.90 -10.05 5.93
C GLN A 19 15.04 -10.14 4.91
N MET A 20 14.96 -11.11 4.00
CA MET A 20 15.95 -11.29 2.92
C MET A 20 16.11 -10.01 2.07
N THR A 21 15.08 -9.19 2.01
CA THR A 21 15.04 -7.89 1.34
C THR A 21 15.75 -6.78 2.13
N ALA A 22 16.09 -6.97 3.41
CA ALA A 22 16.76 -5.96 4.22
C ALA A 22 18.14 -5.61 3.65
N GLY A 23 18.91 -6.60 3.20
CA GLY A 23 20.17 -6.37 2.50
C GLY A 23 19.98 -5.64 1.17
N GLY A 24 18.99 -6.03 0.39
CA GLY A 24 18.59 -5.34 -0.83
C GLY A 24 18.17 -3.90 -0.61
N TRP A 25 17.42 -3.64 0.47
CA TRP A 25 17.04 -2.28 0.86
C TRP A 25 18.24 -1.39 1.16
N MET A 26 19.21 -1.90 1.90
CA MET A 26 20.42 -1.15 2.24
C MET A 26 21.25 -0.76 1.01
N TYR A 27 21.34 -1.64 0.02
CA TYR A 27 22.16 -1.43 -1.19
C TYR A 27 21.41 -0.82 -2.36
N ILE A 28 20.12 -1.14 -2.53
CA ILE A 28 19.30 -0.70 -3.67
C ILE A 28 18.45 0.51 -3.30
N GLY A 29 18.05 0.61 -2.03
CA GLY A 29 17.17 1.65 -1.52
C GLY A 29 15.72 1.56 -2.00
N PRO A 30 14.91 2.60 -1.73
CA PRO A 30 13.49 2.63 -2.05
C PRO A 30 13.18 2.45 -3.55
N GLN A 31 14.07 2.89 -4.40
CA GLN A 31 13.90 2.81 -5.85
C GLN A 31 13.73 1.38 -6.37
N GLY A 32 14.42 0.40 -5.77
CA GLY A 32 14.28 -1.01 -6.18
C GLY A 32 12.90 -1.56 -5.89
N ILE A 33 12.31 -1.17 -4.75
CA ILE A 33 10.97 -1.59 -4.37
C ILE A 33 9.91 -0.87 -5.22
N VAL A 34 10.06 0.43 -5.48
CA VAL A 34 9.18 1.16 -6.39
C VAL A 34 9.20 0.52 -7.77
N HIS A 35 10.39 0.23 -8.30
CA HIS A 35 10.54 -0.41 -9.61
C HIS A 35 9.92 -1.81 -9.65
N GLY A 36 10.15 -2.64 -8.63
CA GLY A 36 9.56 -3.97 -8.52
C GLY A 36 8.03 -3.93 -8.47
N THR A 37 7.47 -3.06 -7.64
CA THR A 37 6.02 -2.88 -7.52
C THR A 37 5.41 -2.33 -8.82
N PHE A 38 6.04 -1.33 -9.43
CA PHE A 38 5.64 -0.79 -10.73
C PHE A 38 5.55 -1.89 -11.81
N ASN A 39 6.61 -2.69 -11.95
CA ASN A 39 6.61 -3.79 -12.93
C ASN A 39 5.54 -4.84 -12.63
N THR A 40 5.34 -5.17 -11.36
CA THR A 40 4.32 -6.14 -10.94
C THR A 40 2.93 -5.63 -11.30
N LEU A 41 2.61 -4.38 -10.99
CA LEU A 41 1.30 -3.78 -11.30
C LEU A 41 1.05 -3.72 -12.81
N LEU A 42 2.02 -3.23 -13.60
CA LEU A 42 1.87 -3.20 -15.05
C LEU A 42 1.69 -4.59 -15.66
N ASN A 43 2.47 -5.58 -15.22
CA ASN A 43 2.34 -6.93 -15.73
C ASN A 43 1.01 -7.58 -15.31
N ALA A 44 0.54 -7.33 -14.08
CA ALA A 44 -0.78 -7.78 -13.64
C ALA A 44 -1.90 -7.16 -14.50
N GLY A 45 -1.83 -5.87 -14.77
CA GLY A 45 -2.77 -5.19 -15.65
C GLY A 45 -2.78 -5.76 -17.06
N ARG A 46 -1.61 -6.00 -17.65
CA ARG A 46 -1.47 -6.62 -18.98
C ARG A 46 -2.03 -8.03 -19.03
N LEU A 47 -1.69 -8.85 -18.03
CA LEU A 47 -2.07 -10.28 -18.00
C LEU A 47 -3.54 -10.51 -17.60
N LYS A 48 -4.08 -9.68 -16.73
CA LYS A 48 -5.41 -9.89 -16.14
C LYS A 48 -6.48 -8.97 -16.70
N LEU A 49 -6.13 -7.73 -17.02
CA LEU A 49 -7.05 -6.74 -17.56
C LEU A 49 -6.92 -6.56 -19.08
N GLY A 50 -5.94 -7.20 -19.70
CA GLY A 50 -5.72 -7.12 -21.13
C GLY A 50 -5.21 -5.75 -21.63
N ILE A 51 -4.57 -4.98 -20.76
CA ILE A 51 -4.05 -3.66 -21.09
C ILE A 51 -2.93 -3.80 -22.14
N PRO A 52 -3.00 -3.10 -23.27
CA PRO A 52 -1.96 -3.11 -24.31
C PRO A 52 -0.58 -2.68 -23.76
N GLN A 53 0.49 -3.12 -24.42
CA GLN A 53 1.86 -2.82 -23.96
C GLN A 53 2.23 -1.35 -24.00
N ASP A 54 1.62 -0.58 -24.89
CA ASP A 54 1.80 0.85 -25.09
C ASP A 54 0.89 1.71 -24.18
N GLN A 55 0.09 1.07 -23.33
CA GLN A 55 -0.79 1.74 -22.36
C GLN A 55 -0.34 1.48 -20.92
N ASP A 56 -0.75 2.41 -20.05
CA ASP A 56 -0.55 2.35 -18.59
C ASP A 56 -1.86 1.99 -17.85
N LEU A 57 -1.85 2.07 -16.53
CA LEU A 57 -2.98 1.70 -15.67
C LEU A 57 -3.98 2.84 -15.42
N ARG A 58 -4.03 3.87 -16.26
CA ARG A 58 -4.97 4.99 -16.09
C ARG A 58 -6.42 4.53 -16.16
N GLY A 59 -7.18 4.93 -15.14
CA GLY A 59 -8.58 4.55 -15.00
C GLY A 59 -8.80 3.21 -14.30
N HIS A 60 -7.74 2.57 -13.80
CA HIS A 60 -7.82 1.30 -13.06
C HIS A 60 -7.52 1.50 -11.58
N LEU A 61 -8.26 0.76 -10.72
CA LEU A 61 -8.16 0.82 -9.27
C LEU A 61 -7.27 -0.30 -8.72
N PHE A 62 -6.28 0.09 -7.95
CA PHE A 62 -5.45 -0.78 -7.13
C PHE A 62 -5.75 -0.55 -5.64
N VAL A 63 -6.08 -1.60 -4.91
CA VAL A 63 -6.28 -1.57 -3.46
C VAL A 63 -5.23 -2.44 -2.79
N SER A 64 -4.65 -1.94 -1.69
CA SER A 64 -3.67 -2.69 -0.92
C SER A 64 -3.65 -2.23 0.53
N SER A 65 -2.76 -2.83 1.34
CA SER A 65 -2.52 -2.42 2.71
C SER A 65 -1.04 -2.28 3.03
N GLY A 66 -0.76 -1.48 4.05
CA GLY A 66 0.57 -1.21 4.57
C GLY A 66 1.27 0.00 3.94
N LEU A 67 1.79 0.88 4.81
CA LEU A 67 2.61 2.04 4.45
C LEU A 67 3.96 2.05 5.22
N GLY A 68 4.40 0.87 5.65
CA GLY A 68 5.69 0.68 6.32
C GLY A 68 6.90 0.90 5.41
N GLY A 69 8.04 0.32 5.80
CA GLY A 69 9.31 0.51 5.09
C GLY A 69 9.22 0.11 3.62
N MET A 70 8.78 -1.12 3.35
CA MET A 70 8.66 -1.66 2.01
C MET A 70 7.32 -1.32 1.36
N SER A 71 6.22 -1.55 2.06
CA SER A 71 4.87 -1.33 1.57
C SER A 71 4.59 0.14 1.24
N GLY A 72 5.27 1.08 1.88
CA GLY A 72 5.18 2.51 1.58
C GLY A 72 5.58 2.88 0.15
N ALA A 73 6.22 1.99 -0.60
CA ALA A 73 6.50 2.18 -2.03
C ALA A 73 5.26 2.00 -2.93
N GLN A 74 4.23 1.28 -2.46
CA GLN A 74 3.07 0.92 -3.27
C GLN A 74 2.32 2.12 -3.87
N PRO A 75 1.96 3.16 -3.09
CA PRO A 75 1.21 4.29 -3.64
C PRO A 75 2.01 5.03 -4.73
N LYS A 76 3.32 5.20 -4.50
CA LYS A 76 4.20 5.86 -5.48
C LYS A 76 4.37 5.04 -6.76
N ALA A 77 4.56 3.74 -6.62
CA ALA A 77 4.66 2.84 -7.76
C ALA A 77 3.37 2.79 -8.58
N ALA A 78 2.20 2.79 -7.91
CA ALA A 78 0.90 2.84 -8.55
C ALA A 78 0.70 4.13 -9.36
N GLU A 79 1.04 5.29 -8.79
CA GLU A 79 0.99 6.57 -9.52
C GLU A 79 1.88 6.57 -10.76
N ILE A 80 3.12 6.07 -10.64
CA ILE A 80 4.06 5.98 -11.78
C ILE A 80 3.49 5.04 -12.86
N ALA A 81 2.81 3.96 -12.46
CA ALA A 81 2.14 3.04 -13.36
C ALA A 81 0.84 3.63 -13.97
N GLY A 82 0.42 4.81 -13.55
CA GLY A 82 -0.79 5.47 -14.00
C GLY A 82 -2.06 5.09 -13.23
N ALA A 83 -1.97 4.20 -12.25
CA ALA A 83 -3.11 3.70 -11.51
C ALA A 83 -3.66 4.72 -10.49
N VAL A 84 -4.92 4.52 -10.12
CA VAL A 84 -5.49 5.06 -8.90
C VAL A 84 -5.33 4.02 -7.80
N SER A 85 -4.85 4.42 -6.62
CA SER A 85 -4.64 3.49 -5.51
C SER A 85 -5.27 3.95 -4.21
N ILE A 86 -5.82 2.99 -3.44
CA ILE A 86 -6.23 3.18 -2.06
C ILE A 86 -5.42 2.20 -1.21
N ILE A 87 -4.62 2.72 -0.29
CA ILE A 87 -3.76 1.92 0.58
C ILE A 87 -4.21 2.10 2.03
N ALA A 88 -4.68 1.02 2.64
CA ALA A 88 -5.06 1.00 4.04
C ALA A 88 -3.82 0.96 4.96
N GLU A 89 -3.84 1.71 6.03
CA GLU A 89 -2.82 1.67 7.08
C GLU A 89 -3.47 2.01 8.43
N VAL A 90 -3.21 1.18 9.42
CA VAL A 90 -3.76 1.36 10.77
C VAL A 90 -2.93 2.31 11.64
N ASP A 91 -1.67 2.51 11.30
CA ASP A 91 -0.74 3.40 12.01
C ASP A 91 -0.70 4.78 11.36
N SER A 92 -1.34 5.74 12.01
CA SER A 92 -1.40 7.13 11.51
C SER A 92 -0.02 7.77 11.32
N SER A 93 0.98 7.38 12.13
CA SER A 93 2.34 7.92 12.02
C SER A 93 3.04 7.53 10.72
N ARG A 94 2.73 6.35 10.19
CA ARG A 94 3.20 5.88 8.89
C ARG A 94 2.54 6.64 7.76
N ILE A 95 1.23 6.83 7.85
CA ILE A 95 0.46 7.65 6.89
C ILE A 95 1.06 9.05 6.81
N GLU A 96 1.23 9.72 7.95
CA GLU A 96 1.81 11.07 8.02
C GLU A 96 3.21 11.11 7.41
N THR A 97 4.04 10.13 7.73
CA THR A 97 5.39 10.04 7.19
C THR A 97 5.39 9.93 5.67
N ARG A 98 4.57 9.05 5.09
CA ARG A 98 4.50 8.87 3.62
C ARG A 98 3.88 10.05 2.92
N HIS A 99 2.88 10.68 3.51
CA HIS A 99 2.27 11.90 2.97
C HIS A 99 3.28 13.06 2.96
N ARG A 100 3.98 13.30 4.07
CA ARG A 100 5.04 14.33 4.16
C ARG A 100 6.19 14.10 3.18
N GLN A 101 6.52 12.84 2.89
CA GLN A 101 7.54 12.47 1.90
C GLN A 101 7.05 12.61 0.44
N GLY A 102 5.79 12.90 0.19
CA GLY A 102 5.20 12.96 -1.15
C GLY A 102 5.06 11.59 -1.82
N TRP A 103 4.94 10.52 -1.02
CA TRP A 103 4.76 9.16 -1.51
C TRP A 103 3.30 8.76 -1.62
N VAL A 104 2.44 9.46 -0.91
CA VAL A 104 0.98 9.38 -1.02
C VAL A 104 0.40 10.78 -1.13
N GLY A 105 -0.53 10.98 -2.06
CA GLY A 105 -1.08 12.30 -2.39
C GLY A 105 -2.18 12.76 -1.45
N HIS A 106 -3.07 11.85 -1.06
CA HIS A 106 -4.25 12.16 -0.26
C HIS A 106 -4.35 11.26 0.96
N VAL A 107 -4.97 11.77 2.02
CA VAL A 107 -5.20 11.04 3.27
C VAL A 107 -6.63 11.23 3.72
N THR A 108 -7.31 10.16 4.09
CA THR A 108 -8.64 10.20 4.69
C THR A 108 -8.85 9.03 5.66
N ALA A 109 -9.74 9.22 6.64
CA ALA A 109 -10.26 8.15 7.49
C ALA A 109 -11.70 7.76 7.11
N ASP A 110 -12.26 8.40 6.09
CA ASP A 110 -13.62 8.13 5.59
C ASP A 110 -13.53 7.24 4.34
N ILE A 111 -14.09 6.03 4.44
CA ILE A 111 -14.10 5.05 3.36
C ILE A 111 -14.85 5.56 2.14
N ALA A 112 -16.02 6.17 2.35
CA ALA A 112 -16.85 6.69 1.25
C ALA A 112 -16.10 7.81 0.52
N GLU A 113 -15.38 8.66 1.25
CA GLU A 113 -14.54 9.70 0.66
C GLU A 113 -13.38 9.10 -0.14
N ALA A 114 -12.70 8.07 0.40
CA ALA A 114 -11.61 7.39 -0.31
C ALA A 114 -12.07 6.87 -1.67
N TYR A 115 -13.18 6.15 -1.72
CA TYR A 115 -13.73 5.62 -2.97
C TYR A 115 -14.30 6.71 -3.89
N ARG A 116 -14.85 7.79 -3.33
CA ARG A 116 -15.30 8.95 -4.13
C ARG A 116 -14.12 9.64 -4.83
N MET A 117 -13.02 9.89 -4.12
CA MET A 117 -11.81 10.46 -4.71
C MET A 117 -11.23 9.52 -5.78
N ALA A 118 -11.16 8.24 -5.49
CA ALA A 118 -10.67 7.24 -6.43
C ALA A 118 -11.52 7.21 -7.71
N SER A 119 -12.85 7.18 -7.58
CA SER A 119 -13.78 7.18 -8.72
C SER A 119 -13.59 8.43 -9.60
N GLN A 120 -13.45 9.60 -8.99
CA GLN A 120 -13.21 10.84 -9.73
C GLN A 120 -11.89 10.82 -10.49
N ALA A 121 -10.82 10.33 -9.86
CA ALA A 121 -9.51 10.20 -10.51
C ALA A 121 -9.55 9.18 -11.67
N MET A 122 -10.23 8.05 -11.48
CA MET A 122 -10.42 7.05 -12.53
C MET A 122 -11.17 7.61 -13.74
N GLN A 123 -12.26 8.36 -13.51
CA GLN A 123 -13.04 9.00 -14.58
C GLN A 123 -12.21 10.01 -15.37
N ARG A 124 -11.34 10.75 -14.71
CA ARG A 124 -10.41 11.70 -15.34
C ARG A 124 -9.18 11.04 -15.97
N ARG A 125 -9.00 9.73 -15.70
CA ARG A 125 -7.80 8.98 -16.07
C ARG A 125 -6.52 9.62 -15.51
N GLU A 126 -6.59 10.16 -14.30
CA GLU A 126 -5.50 10.80 -13.59
C GLU A 126 -4.95 9.85 -12.52
N PRO A 127 -3.63 9.62 -12.47
CA PRO A 127 -3.02 8.86 -11.38
C PRO A 127 -3.31 9.53 -10.03
N CYS A 128 -3.63 8.74 -9.02
CA CYS A 128 -3.95 9.25 -7.69
C CYS A 128 -3.61 8.21 -6.63
N SER A 129 -3.01 8.62 -5.54
CA SER A 129 -2.78 7.75 -4.38
C SER A 129 -3.48 8.29 -3.14
N ILE A 130 -4.20 7.42 -2.45
CA ILE A 130 -5.01 7.73 -1.28
C ILE A 130 -4.60 6.78 -0.16
N ALA A 131 -4.17 7.32 0.97
CA ALA A 131 -4.01 6.57 2.20
C ALA A 131 -5.33 6.59 2.97
N TYR A 132 -5.84 5.42 3.27
CA TYR A 132 -6.99 5.24 4.15
C TYR A 132 -6.51 4.85 5.54
N HIS A 133 -6.86 5.66 6.56
CA HIS A 133 -6.56 5.34 7.95
C HIS A 133 -7.57 4.33 8.49
N GLY A 134 -7.24 3.06 8.45
CA GLY A 134 -8.10 1.97 8.90
C GLY A 134 -7.63 0.62 8.39
N ASN A 135 -8.46 -0.40 8.57
CA ASN A 135 -8.17 -1.76 8.15
C ASN A 135 -8.58 -1.99 6.70
N VAL A 136 -7.79 -2.78 5.96
CA VAL A 136 -8.09 -3.12 4.57
C VAL A 136 -9.39 -3.92 4.43
N VAL A 137 -9.75 -4.70 5.44
CA VAL A 137 -11.01 -5.46 5.45
C VAL A 137 -12.20 -4.53 5.34
N ASP A 138 -12.19 -3.39 6.04
CA ASP A 138 -13.26 -2.40 5.97
C ASP A 138 -13.42 -1.84 4.54
N LEU A 139 -12.29 -1.61 3.84
CA LEU A 139 -12.31 -1.20 2.42
C LEU A 139 -12.96 -2.27 1.54
N LEU A 140 -12.61 -3.54 1.75
CA LEU A 140 -13.12 -4.64 0.93
C LEU A 140 -14.62 -4.87 1.18
N GLU A 141 -15.06 -4.86 2.44
CA GLU A 141 -16.48 -4.99 2.80
C GLU A 141 -17.32 -3.82 2.24
N TYR A 142 -16.77 -2.60 2.30
CA TYR A 142 -17.44 -1.45 1.69
C TYR A 142 -17.56 -1.62 0.17
N ALA A 143 -16.49 -2.00 -0.50
CA ALA A 143 -16.49 -2.20 -1.94
C ALA A 143 -17.49 -3.29 -2.38
N GLU A 144 -17.57 -4.39 -1.64
CA GLU A 144 -18.54 -5.47 -1.89
C GLU A 144 -19.98 -4.97 -1.73
N ARG A 145 -20.27 -4.28 -0.64
CA ARG A 145 -21.61 -3.72 -0.35
C ARG A 145 -22.05 -2.72 -1.42
N GLU A 146 -21.16 -1.81 -1.81
CA GLU A 146 -21.46 -0.76 -2.81
C GLU A 146 -21.23 -1.25 -4.25
N ARG A 147 -20.80 -2.50 -4.44
CA ARG A 147 -20.50 -3.11 -5.75
C ARG A 147 -19.46 -2.33 -6.55
N ILE A 148 -18.45 -1.83 -5.86
CA ILE A 148 -17.30 -1.14 -6.48
C ILE A 148 -16.29 -2.18 -6.95
N PRO A 149 -15.97 -2.24 -8.25
CA PRO A 149 -14.98 -3.20 -8.73
C PRO A 149 -13.57 -2.79 -8.28
N ILE A 150 -12.87 -3.74 -7.66
CA ILE A 150 -11.42 -3.63 -7.39
C ILE A 150 -10.72 -4.52 -8.42
N GLU A 151 -9.94 -3.90 -9.30
CA GLU A 151 -9.34 -4.60 -10.44
C GLU A 151 -8.00 -5.24 -10.09
N LEU A 152 -7.22 -4.58 -9.23
CA LEU A 152 -5.95 -5.08 -8.71
C LEU A 152 -5.97 -4.99 -7.19
N LEU A 153 -5.63 -6.09 -6.53
CA LEU A 153 -5.63 -6.21 -5.08
C LEU A 153 -4.35 -6.89 -4.61
N SER A 154 -3.72 -6.34 -3.59
CA SER A 154 -2.64 -6.99 -2.87
C SER A 154 -2.67 -6.62 -1.39
N ASP A 155 -1.81 -7.25 -0.61
CA ASP A 155 -1.52 -6.92 0.77
C ASP A 155 -0.01 -7.01 0.99
N GLN A 156 0.55 -6.05 1.70
CA GLN A 156 1.97 -6.03 2.02
C GLN A 156 2.18 -5.65 3.49
N THR A 157 1.48 -6.35 4.36
CA THR A 157 1.52 -6.15 5.80
C THR A 157 2.58 -7.03 6.44
N SER A 158 3.37 -6.45 7.34
CA SER A 158 4.34 -7.19 8.15
C SER A 158 3.63 -8.05 9.21
N CYS A 159 4.15 -9.24 9.48
CA CYS A 159 3.64 -10.14 10.51
C CYS A 159 4.58 -10.28 11.71
N HIS A 160 5.47 -9.31 11.95
CA HIS A 160 6.50 -9.42 13.01
C HIS A 160 5.93 -9.28 14.42
N ALA A 161 5.01 -8.33 14.63
CA ALA A 161 4.33 -8.14 15.89
C ALA A 161 2.85 -7.91 15.63
N VAL A 162 2.01 -8.73 16.25
CA VAL A 162 0.55 -8.60 16.14
C VAL A 162 0.11 -7.34 16.88
N TYR A 163 -0.77 -6.55 16.28
CA TYR A 163 -1.35 -5.30 16.77
C TYR A 163 -0.40 -4.09 16.86
N GLU A 164 0.91 -4.30 17.00
CA GLU A 164 1.88 -3.22 17.21
C GLU A 164 2.81 -3.06 16.00
N GLY A 165 2.33 -2.45 14.95
CA GLY A 165 3.17 -2.13 13.77
C GLY A 165 3.35 -3.27 12.77
N GLY A 166 2.43 -4.21 12.77
CA GLY A 166 2.39 -5.33 11.85
C GLY A 166 0.97 -5.73 11.53
N TYR A 167 0.72 -7.02 11.53
CA TYR A 167 -0.59 -7.59 11.26
C TYR A 167 -1.62 -7.16 12.32
N CYS A 168 -2.69 -6.53 11.88
CA CYS A 168 -3.79 -6.07 12.72
C CYS A 168 -5.10 -6.71 12.22
N PRO A 169 -5.57 -7.82 12.84
CA PRO A 169 -6.81 -8.46 12.43
C PRO A 169 -8.01 -7.54 12.63
N ALA A 170 -8.94 -7.55 11.67
CA ALA A 170 -10.17 -6.80 11.79
C ALA A 170 -11.06 -7.38 12.91
N GLY A 171 -11.71 -6.50 13.68
CA GLY A 171 -12.66 -6.88 14.71
C GLY A 171 -12.06 -7.32 16.05
N LEU A 172 -10.78 -7.14 16.27
CA LEU A 172 -10.12 -7.42 17.54
C LEU A 172 -9.55 -6.17 18.18
#